data_66be65bc63fc60a018ee2753087af6e3
#
_entry.id   66be65bc63fc60a018ee2753087af6e3
#
_cell.length_a   1.000
_cell.length_b   1.000
_cell.length_c   1.000
_cell.angle_alpha   90.00
_cell.angle_beta   90.00
_cell.angle_gamma   90.00
#
_symmetry.space_group_name_H-M   'P 1'
#
loop_
_entity.id
_entity.type
_entity.pdbx_description
1 polymer ?
#
loop_
_entity_poly.entity_id
_entity_poly.type
_entity_poly.pdbx_seq_one_letter_code
_entity_poly.pdbx_strand_id
1 'polypeptide(L)'
;MAAAVQVRLHQASFSERALDAYRTHCAMCRLKHRELLDAAHIIPDSDPDGHPEVSNGLSLCKIHHAAFDRAIIGIRPDYVIEVREDVLREEDGPMLKYGLQALHNSELFLPSRTADRPSKDALERRYQSFLR
;
A
#
# COMPACT_ATOMS: atom_id res chain seq x y z
N MET A 1 -25.64 -18.30 0.50
CA MET A 1 -24.83 -18.25 1.73
C MET A 1 -23.36 -18.58 1.50
N ALA A 2 -23.06 -19.63 0.78
CA ALA A 2 -21.68 -20.05 0.52
C ALA A 2 -20.83 -18.95 -0.12
N ALA A 3 -21.36 -18.23 -1.10
CA ALA A 3 -20.61 -17.18 -1.80
C ALA A 3 -20.23 -16.03 -0.87
N ALA A 4 -21.14 -15.56 -0.02
CA ALA A 4 -20.86 -14.47 0.91
C ALA A 4 -19.85 -14.88 1.98
N VAL A 5 -19.93 -16.10 2.47
CA VAL A 5 -18.98 -16.64 3.45
C VAL A 5 -17.59 -16.76 2.84
N GLN A 6 -17.50 -17.27 1.62
CA GLN A 6 -16.22 -17.41 0.92
C GLN A 6 -15.56 -16.06 0.63
N VAL A 7 -16.33 -15.04 0.27
CA VAL A 7 -15.78 -13.70 0.05
C VAL A 7 -15.18 -13.14 1.33
N ARG A 8 -15.85 -13.30 2.46
CA ARG A 8 -15.33 -12.82 3.74
C ARG A 8 -14.07 -13.56 4.18
N LEU A 9 -14.03 -14.88 4.01
CA LEU A 9 -12.85 -15.68 4.32
C LEU A 9 -11.68 -15.31 3.43
N HIS A 10 -11.94 -15.08 2.14
CA HIS A 10 -10.96 -14.63 1.18
C HIS A 10 -10.31 -13.31 1.62
N GLN A 11 -11.11 -12.31 1.98
CA GLN A 11 -10.59 -11.01 2.40
C GLN A 11 -9.81 -11.11 3.71
N ALA A 12 -10.31 -11.86 4.70
CA ALA A 12 -9.61 -12.05 5.97
C ALA A 12 -8.27 -12.75 5.77
N SER A 13 -8.23 -13.79 4.95
CA SER A 13 -6.99 -14.52 4.67
C SER A 13 -5.97 -13.65 3.95
N PHE A 14 -6.41 -12.85 2.97
CA PHE A 14 -5.53 -11.91 2.27
C PHE A 14 -4.96 -10.88 3.25
N SER A 15 -5.80 -10.27 4.08
CA SER A 15 -5.37 -9.27 5.05
C SER A 15 -4.33 -9.83 6.00
N GLU A 16 -4.57 -11.01 6.57
CA GLU A 16 -3.64 -11.64 7.49
C GLU A 16 -2.30 -11.92 6.83
N ARG A 17 -2.32 -12.51 5.63
CA ARG A 17 -1.10 -12.86 4.93
C ARG A 17 -0.31 -11.62 4.51
N ALA A 18 -0.99 -10.56 4.06
CA ALA A 18 -0.33 -9.33 3.67
C ALA A 18 0.33 -8.66 4.89
N LEU A 19 -0.39 -8.51 6.00
CA LEU A 19 0.18 -7.91 7.20
C LEU A 19 1.36 -8.73 7.75
N ASP A 20 1.24 -10.06 7.74
CA ASP A 20 2.30 -10.94 8.22
C ASP A 20 3.56 -10.84 7.34
N ALA A 21 3.39 -10.75 6.03
CA ALA A 21 4.51 -10.62 5.11
C ALA A 21 5.34 -9.37 5.39
N TYR A 22 4.69 -8.29 5.82
CA TYR A 22 5.35 -7.03 6.19
C TYR A 22 5.70 -6.96 7.67
N ARG A 23 5.63 -8.10 8.38
CA ARG A 23 5.96 -8.20 9.80
C ARG A 23 5.20 -7.16 10.63
N THR A 24 3.94 -6.93 10.27
CA THR A 24 3.03 -5.98 10.93
C THR A 24 3.59 -4.56 10.96
N HIS A 25 4.17 -4.12 9.84
CA HIS A 25 4.66 -2.75 9.67
C HIS A 25 3.96 -2.09 8.49
N CYS A 26 3.73 -0.79 8.58
CA CYS A 26 3.35 0.01 7.42
C CYS A 26 4.53 0.03 6.44
N ALA A 27 4.29 -0.28 5.18
CA ALA A 27 5.35 -0.33 4.18
C ALA A 27 5.96 1.06 3.89
N MET A 28 5.28 2.12 4.25
CA MET A 28 5.75 3.49 4.00
C MET A 28 6.39 4.12 5.23
N CYS A 29 5.74 4.11 6.39
CA CYS A 29 6.22 4.81 7.57
C CYS A 29 6.73 3.89 8.68
N ARG A 30 6.60 2.59 8.51
CA ARG A 30 7.04 1.57 9.46
C ARG A 30 6.28 1.57 10.80
N LEU A 31 5.12 2.21 10.85
CA LEU A 31 4.26 2.13 12.02
C LEU A 31 3.88 0.67 12.24
N LYS A 32 4.02 0.16 13.46
CA LYS A 32 3.89 -1.27 13.75
C LYS A 32 2.79 -1.61 14.75
N HIS A 33 1.68 -0.91 14.69
CA HIS A 33 0.51 -1.19 15.50
C HIS A 33 -0.59 -1.76 14.62
N ARG A 34 -0.89 -3.06 14.80
CA ARG A 34 -1.82 -3.78 13.93
C ARG A 34 -3.19 -3.08 13.83
N GLU A 35 -3.69 -2.51 14.91
CA GLU A 35 -4.97 -1.81 14.92
C GLU A 35 -5.01 -0.58 14.01
N LEU A 36 -3.86 -0.08 13.58
CA LEU A 36 -3.76 1.06 12.67
C LEU A 36 -3.38 0.65 11.25
N LEU A 37 -3.26 -0.66 10.98
CA LEU A 37 -2.82 -1.16 9.68
C LEU A 37 -3.97 -1.79 8.89
N ASP A 38 -3.91 -1.62 7.58
CA ASP A 38 -4.81 -2.24 6.62
C ASP A 38 -4.00 -3.01 5.59
N ALA A 39 -4.60 -4.05 5.02
CA ALA A 39 -4.06 -4.66 3.81
C ALA A 39 -4.68 -3.94 2.61
N ALA A 40 -3.84 -3.24 1.85
CA ALA A 40 -4.28 -2.50 0.68
C ALA A 40 -4.00 -3.32 -0.58
N HIS A 41 -4.92 -3.28 -1.55
CA HIS A 41 -4.70 -3.88 -2.86
C HIS A 41 -3.94 -2.91 -3.76
N ILE A 42 -2.98 -3.41 -4.51
CA ILE A 42 -2.30 -2.61 -5.53
C ILE A 42 -3.22 -2.47 -6.74
N ILE A 43 -3.68 -3.60 -7.27
CA ILE A 43 -4.76 -3.62 -8.26
C ILE A 43 -6.04 -3.96 -7.52
N PRO A 44 -7.09 -3.11 -7.60
CA PRO A 44 -8.30 -3.29 -6.81
C PRO A 44 -8.96 -4.66 -6.98
N ASP A 45 -9.55 -5.16 -5.92
CA ASP A 45 -10.25 -6.45 -5.90
C ASP A 45 -11.40 -6.49 -6.92
N SER A 46 -11.98 -5.35 -7.26
CA SER A 46 -13.02 -5.24 -8.27
C SER A 46 -12.53 -5.44 -9.71
N ASP A 47 -11.22 -5.36 -9.92
CA ASP A 47 -10.60 -5.57 -11.23
C ASP A 47 -10.35 -7.07 -11.45
N PRO A 48 -10.55 -7.60 -12.67
CA PRO A 48 -10.26 -9.02 -12.94
C PRO A 48 -8.84 -9.45 -12.62
N ASP A 49 -7.88 -8.52 -12.66
CA ASP A 49 -6.47 -8.80 -12.35
C ASP A 49 -6.13 -8.53 -10.88
N GLY A 50 -7.12 -8.13 -10.07
CA GLY A 50 -6.93 -7.85 -8.66
C GLY A 50 -6.99 -9.09 -7.79
N HIS A 51 -5.95 -9.92 -7.86
CA HIS A 51 -5.91 -11.19 -7.14
C HIS A 51 -5.59 -11.00 -5.66
N PRO A 52 -6.14 -11.86 -4.78
CA PRO A 52 -5.88 -11.79 -3.34
C PRO A 52 -4.55 -12.44 -2.96
N GLU A 53 -3.50 -12.09 -3.66
CA GLU A 53 -2.15 -12.59 -3.43
C GLU A 53 -1.34 -11.53 -2.68
N VAL A 54 -0.40 -11.98 -1.85
CA VAL A 54 0.45 -11.07 -1.08
C VAL A 54 1.20 -10.10 -1.99
N SER A 55 1.64 -10.55 -3.17
CA SER A 55 2.32 -9.70 -4.14
C SER A 55 1.42 -8.61 -4.75
N ASN A 56 0.10 -8.70 -4.57
CA ASN A 56 -0.84 -7.63 -4.94
C ASN A 56 -1.28 -6.84 -3.69
N GLY A 57 -0.59 -7.01 -2.58
CA GLY A 57 -0.96 -6.39 -1.32
C GLY A 57 0.15 -5.54 -0.72
N LEU A 58 -0.27 -4.57 0.05
CA LEU A 58 0.61 -3.71 0.84
C LEU A 58 0.05 -3.63 2.25
N SER A 59 0.93 -3.65 3.24
CA SER A 59 0.55 -3.30 4.60
C SER A 59 0.74 -1.79 4.75
N LEU A 60 -0.34 -1.06 4.99
CA LEU A 60 -0.31 0.41 5.10
C LEU A 60 -1.10 0.86 6.32
N CYS A 61 -0.62 1.88 7.01
CA CYS A 61 -1.41 2.49 8.08
C CYS A 61 -2.61 3.22 7.48
N LYS A 62 -3.59 3.56 8.32
CA LYS A 62 -4.84 4.18 7.86
C LYS A 62 -4.61 5.44 7.04
N ILE A 63 -3.63 6.25 7.41
CA ILE A 63 -3.34 7.49 6.69
C ILE A 63 -2.70 7.20 5.32
N HIS A 64 -1.69 6.34 5.29
CA HIS A 64 -1.01 6.05 4.02
C HIS A 64 -1.84 5.18 3.09
N HIS A 65 -2.73 4.35 3.64
CA HIS A 65 -3.71 3.62 2.83
C HIS A 65 -4.64 4.61 2.12
N ALA A 66 -5.20 5.56 2.84
CA ALA A 66 -6.07 6.57 2.25
C ALA A 66 -5.31 7.42 1.22
N ALA A 67 -4.08 7.81 1.53
CA ALA A 67 -3.25 8.61 0.62
C ALA A 67 -2.92 7.85 -0.67
N PHE A 68 -2.64 6.57 -0.57
CA PHE A 68 -2.37 5.72 -1.72
C PHE A 68 -3.62 5.57 -2.59
N ASP A 69 -4.78 5.31 -1.99
CA ASP A 69 -6.03 5.16 -2.72
C ASP A 69 -6.49 6.45 -3.39
N ARG A 70 -6.10 7.60 -2.85
CA ARG A 70 -6.46 8.92 -3.39
C ARG A 70 -5.40 9.53 -4.29
N ALA A 71 -4.37 8.78 -4.64
CA ALA A 71 -3.28 9.23 -5.49
C ALA A 71 -2.54 10.47 -4.95
N ILE A 72 -2.51 10.60 -3.62
CA ILE A 72 -1.66 11.59 -2.95
C ILE A 72 -0.23 11.07 -2.90
N ILE A 73 -0.08 9.76 -2.70
CA ILE A 73 1.19 9.04 -2.71
C ILE A 73 1.11 7.93 -3.73
N GLY A 74 2.17 7.75 -4.50
CA GLY A 74 2.34 6.65 -5.43
C GLY A 74 3.59 5.85 -5.11
N ILE A 75 3.71 4.68 -5.71
CA ILE A 75 4.87 3.81 -5.55
C ILE A 75 5.36 3.43 -6.94
N ARG A 76 6.63 3.68 -7.19
CA ARG A 76 7.27 3.32 -8.45
C ARG A 76 7.54 1.81 -8.48
N PRO A 77 7.68 1.22 -9.68
CA PRO A 77 8.01 -0.22 -9.79
C PRO A 77 9.33 -0.62 -9.13
N ASP A 78 10.23 0.33 -8.90
CA ASP A 78 11.50 0.08 -8.21
C ASP A 78 11.37 0.22 -6.69
N TYR A 79 10.13 0.26 -6.17
CA TYR A 79 9.80 0.33 -4.74
C TYR A 79 10.15 1.66 -4.08
N VAL A 80 10.24 2.72 -4.87
CA VAL A 80 10.46 4.07 -4.35
C VAL A 80 9.14 4.82 -4.26
N ILE A 81 8.93 5.49 -3.14
CA ILE A 81 7.71 6.25 -2.86
C ILE A 81 7.80 7.63 -3.49
N GLU A 82 6.70 8.07 -4.12
CA GLU A 82 6.58 9.44 -4.62
C GLU A 82 5.36 10.12 -3.99
N VAL A 83 5.54 11.36 -3.60
CA VAL A 83 4.46 12.19 -3.08
C VAL A 83 4.05 13.16 -4.19
N ARG A 84 2.76 13.38 -4.34
CA ARG A 84 2.21 14.28 -5.39
C ARG A 84 2.80 15.67 -5.23
N GLU A 85 3.15 16.30 -6.34
CA GLU A 85 3.93 17.53 -6.32
C GLU A 85 3.25 18.69 -5.60
N ASP A 86 1.93 18.84 -5.72
CA ASP A 86 1.21 19.89 -5.01
C ASP A 86 1.32 19.73 -3.49
N VAL A 87 1.35 18.48 -3.01
CA VAL A 87 1.53 18.20 -1.58
C VAL A 87 2.95 18.55 -1.14
N LEU A 88 3.94 18.32 -2.00
CA LEU A 88 5.33 18.67 -1.69
C LEU A 88 5.53 20.18 -1.53
N ARG A 89 4.67 20.99 -2.13
CA ARG A 89 4.75 22.45 -2.08
C ARG A 89 3.94 23.08 -0.95
N GLU A 90 3.13 22.27 -0.26
CA GLU A 90 2.37 22.76 0.88
C GLU A 90 3.28 23.03 2.07
N GLU A 91 2.84 23.89 2.96
CA GLU A 91 3.59 24.25 4.16
C GLU A 91 2.72 24.10 5.39
N ASP A 92 3.38 23.99 6.54
CA ASP A 92 2.77 23.96 7.86
C ASP A 92 2.16 22.62 8.25
N GLY A 93 2.58 22.16 9.42
CA GLY A 93 2.04 20.98 10.08
C GLY A 93 3.01 19.78 10.11
N PRO A 94 3.15 19.15 11.28
CA PRO A 94 4.08 18.02 11.42
C PRO A 94 3.68 16.79 10.62
N MET A 95 2.38 16.51 10.47
CA MET A 95 1.94 15.36 9.66
C MET A 95 2.30 15.59 8.19
N LEU A 96 2.07 16.77 7.66
CA LEU A 96 2.45 17.10 6.30
C LEU A 96 3.94 16.89 6.08
N LYS A 97 4.76 17.45 6.97
CA LYS A 97 6.22 17.42 6.84
C LYS A 97 6.79 16.03 7.03
N TYR A 98 6.44 15.37 8.11
CA TYR A 98 7.06 14.08 8.50
C TYR A 98 6.25 12.87 8.05
N GLY A 99 4.93 12.99 7.98
CA GLY A 99 4.07 11.89 7.63
C GLY A 99 3.78 11.76 6.13
N LEU A 100 4.03 12.80 5.34
CA LEU A 100 3.80 12.79 3.90
C LEU A 100 5.04 13.19 3.13
N GLN A 101 5.46 14.45 3.23
CA GLN A 101 6.56 14.97 2.41
C GLN A 101 7.88 14.23 2.59
N ALA A 102 8.21 13.84 3.82
CA ALA A 102 9.46 13.14 4.11
C ALA A 102 9.53 11.76 3.47
N LEU A 103 8.41 11.20 3.05
CA LEU A 103 8.39 9.90 2.38
C LEU A 103 8.83 9.97 0.92
N HIS A 104 8.83 11.16 0.34
CA HIS A 104 9.18 11.31 -1.08
C HIS A 104 10.60 10.85 -1.33
N ASN A 105 10.77 9.99 -2.33
CA ASN A 105 12.05 9.37 -2.70
C ASN A 105 12.60 8.37 -1.68
N SER A 106 11.82 8.00 -0.66
CA SER A 106 12.24 6.93 0.25
C SER A 106 11.82 5.56 -0.29
N GLU A 107 12.48 4.52 0.18
CA GLU A 107 12.20 3.15 -0.23
C GLU A 107 11.12 2.52 0.62
N LEU A 108 10.32 1.63 0.02
CA LEU A 108 9.36 0.84 0.77
C LEU A 108 10.07 -0.11 1.74
N PHE A 109 9.45 -0.30 2.89
CA PHE A 109 9.76 -1.43 3.76
C PHE A 109 9.18 -2.68 3.09
N LEU A 110 10.01 -3.66 2.79
CA LEU A 110 9.62 -4.80 1.97
C LEU A 110 9.55 -6.11 2.77
N PRO A 111 8.72 -7.06 2.33
CA PRO A 111 8.75 -8.42 2.85
C PRO A 111 10.13 -9.04 2.70
N SER A 112 10.50 -9.92 3.63
CA SER A 112 11.77 -10.63 3.58
C SER A 112 11.85 -11.57 2.40
N ARG A 113 10.75 -12.27 2.09
CA ARG A 113 10.69 -13.22 0.98
C ARG A 113 10.41 -12.48 -0.32
N THR A 114 11.24 -12.73 -1.32
CA THR A 114 11.10 -12.10 -2.64
C THR A 114 9.73 -12.36 -3.26
N ALA A 115 9.20 -13.58 -3.08
CA ALA A 115 7.88 -13.94 -3.63
C ALA A 115 6.73 -13.13 -3.04
N ASP A 116 6.90 -12.59 -1.83
CA ASP A 116 5.88 -11.79 -1.16
C ASP A 116 5.94 -10.30 -1.50
N ARG A 117 6.99 -9.87 -2.16
CA ARG A 117 7.18 -8.46 -2.49
C ARG A 117 6.21 -8.00 -3.56
N PRO A 118 5.84 -6.70 -3.56
CA PRO A 118 4.89 -6.19 -4.54
C PRO A 118 5.29 -6.53 -5.98
N SER A 119 4.32 -7.00 -6.76
CA SER A 119 4.50 -7.25 -8.18
C SER A 119 4.87 -5.95 -8.88
N LYS A 120 5.99 -5.95 -9.60
CA LYS A 120 6.42 -4.76 -10.33
C LYS A 120 5.46 -4.38 -11.44
N ASP A 121 4.84 -5.37 -12.08
CA ASP A 121 3.82 -5.11 -13.11
C ASP A 121 2.58 -4.46 -12.51
N ALA A 122 2.13 -4.93 -11.35
CA ALA A 122 1.00 -4.33 -10.65
C ALA A 122 1.32 -2.89 -10.22
N LEU A 123 2.51 -2.66 -9.68
CA LEU A 123 2.95 -1.32 -9.28
C LEU A 123 3.03 -0.39 -10.49
N GLU A 124 3.56 -0.86 -11.62
CA GLU A 124 3.64 -0.04 -12.83
C GLU A 124 2.26 0.40 -13.28
N ARG A 125 1.32 -0.51 -13.31
CA ARG A 125 -0.05 -0.20 -13.69
C ARG A 125 -0.68 0.83 -12.76
N ARG A 126 -0.49 0.67 -11.45
CA ARG A 126 -1.01 1.60 -10.44
C ARG A 126 -0.29 2.95 -10.51
N TYR A 127 1.01 2.93 -10.75
CA TYR A 127 1.82 4.14 -10.87
C TYR A 127 1.37 5.00 -12.04
N GLN A 128 0.99 4.40 -13.18
CA GLN A 128 0.46 5.14 -14.32
C GLN A 128 -0.83 5.88 -13.94
N SER A 129 -1.65 5.29 -13.10
CA SER A 129 -2.85 5.97 -12.58
C SER A 129 -2.48 7.13 -11.66
N PHE A 130 -1.43 6.98 -10.86
CA PHE A 130 -0.94 8.05 -9.98
C PHE A 130 -0.42 9.25 -10.78
N LEU A 131 0.25 9.00 -11.89
CA LEU A 131 0.83 10.06 -12.72
C LEU A 131 -0.23 10.91 -13.45
N ARG A 132 -1.44 10.42 -13.57
CA ARG A 132 -2.51 11.18 -14.20
C ARG A 132 -3.12 12.17 -13.23
#